data_d782e2fe1767745cb434b8cf4b093723
#
_entry.id   d782e2fe1767745cb434b8cf4b093723
#
_cell.length_a   1.000
_cell.length_b   1.000
_cell.length_c   1.000
_cell.angle_alpha   90.00
_cell.angle_beta   90.00
_cell.angle_gamma   90.00
#
_symmetry.space_group_name_H-M   'P 1'
#
loop_
_entity.id
_entity.type
_entity.pdbx_description
1 polymer ?
#
loop_
_entity_poly.entity_id
_entity_poly.type
_entity_poly.pdbx_seq_one_letter_code
_entity_poly.pdbx_strand_id
1 'polypeptide(L)'
;VVARPIILHISQIPVLGIPFGIFPHKGGQRHSGWIMPSYGDNKNRGQYIQGLGFYWAPNDYWDSKLTMGFGDKQGYTFKVNTQYNLRYKFNGSLNFFNRQFLSGTKNITDIFGDKKTSTTVRWNHKQIMRNNQSLNANITYSTSGDYNKKYGLTESERMDQKAISNISYSKRWPESKNSISLSYYANQDLLIRDKIDENS
;
A
#
# COMPACT_ATOMS: atom_id res chain seq x y z
N VAL A 1 10.44 -22.95 11.91
CA VAL A 1 11.49 -23.81 11.30
C VAL A 1 12.47 -22.90 10.58
N VAL A 2 13.74 -22.98 10.94
CA VAL A 2 14.82 -22.27 10.25
C VAL A 2 15.33 -23.19 9.14
N ALA A 3 15.18 -22.76 7.90
CA ALA A 3 15.74 -23.49 6.76
C ALA A 3 17.20 -23.07 6.53
N ARG A 4 18.01 -24.01 6.07
CA ARG A 4 19.38 -23.76 5.59
C ARG A 4 19.34 -22.78 4.41
N PRO A 5 20.48 -22.20 4.02
CA PRO A 5 20.52 -21.23 2.93
C PRO A 5 19.81 -21.76 1.68
N ILE A 6 18.91 -20.94 1.16
CA ILE A 6 18.14 -21.23 -0.06
C ILE A 6 18.87 -20.54 -1.20
N ILE A 7 19.34 -21.31 -2.17
CA ILE A 7 20.01 -20.77 -3.35
C ILE A 7 19.09 -21.00 -4.55
N LEU A 8 18.69 -19.92 -5.19
CA LEU A 8 17.96 -19.98 -6.45
C LEU A 8 18.95 -20.12 -7.60
N HIS A 9 18.80 -21.19 -8.36
CA HIS A 9 19.59 -21.43 -9.58
C HIS A 9 18.70 -21.24 -10.81
N ILE A 10 19.20 -20.51 -11.79
CA ILE A 10 18.63 -20.44 -13.13
C ILE A 10 19.66 -21.03 -14.10
N SER A 11 19.29 -22.09 -14.80
CA SER A 11 20.20 -22.81 -15.71
C SER A 11 21.58 -23.17 -15.07
N GLN A 12 21.56 -23.70 -13.85
CA GLN A 12 22.74 -24.08 -13.06
C GLN A 12 23.59 -22.90 -12.52
N ILE A 13 23.23 -21.68 -12.80
CA ILE A 13 23.91 -20.50 -12.27
C ILE A 13 23.17 -20.03 -10.99
N PRO A 14 23.86 -19.91 -9.85
CA PRO A 14 23.26 -19.36 -8.63
C PRO A 14 23.03 -17.87 -8.82
N VAL A 15 21.77 -17.45 -8.86
CA VAL A 15 21.38 -16.06 -9.13
C VAL A 15 21.06 -15.31 -7.83
N LEU A 16 20.53 -16.00 -6.83
CA LEU A 16 20.14 -15.41 -5.56
C LEU A 16 20.41 -16.40 -4.43
N GLY A 17 21.14 -15.95 -3.42
CA GLY A 17 21.35 -16.69 -2.18
C GLY A 17 20.66 -15.99 -1.02
N ILE A 18 19.77 -16.69 -0.32
CA ILE A 18 19.17 -16.22 0.92
C ILE A 18 19.81 -17.00 2.06
N PRO A 19 20.53 -16.36 2.99
CA PRO A 19 21.34 -17.05 4.00
C PRO A 19 20.50 -17.92 4.95
N PHE A 20 19.24 -17.57 5.17
CA PHE A 20 18.30 -18.39 5.95
C PHE A 20 16.85 -18.03 5.58
N GLY A 21 15.97 -19.01 5.61
CA GLY A 21 14.52 -18.83 5.49
C GLY A 21 13.84 -19.15 6.82
N ILE A 22 13.03 -18.25 7.32
CA ILE A 22 12.17 -18.51 8.49
C ILE A 22 10.78 -18.82 7.95
N PHE A 23 10.37 -20.08 8.07
CA PHE A 23 9.00 -20.47 7.75
C PHE A 23 8.15 -20.38 9.03
N PRO A 24 7.02 -19.65 9.00
CA PRO A 24 6.14 -19.59 10.14
C PRO A 24 5.61 -20.98 10.46
N HIS A 25 5.79 -21.41 11.69
CA HIS A 25 5.19 -22.65 12.16
C HIS A 25 3.71 -22.41 12.43
N LYS A 26 2.89 -23.43 12.15
CA LYS A 26 1.43 -23.43 12.34
C LYS A 26 1.10 -23.34 13.85
N GLY A 27 1.22 -22.19 14.44
CA GLY A 27 0.90 -21.96 15.84
C GLY A 27 0.61 -20.49 16.04
N GLY A 28 -0.62 -20.10 15.87
CA GLY A 28 -1.36 -18.95 16.40
C GLY A 28 -0.71 -17.56 16.58
N GLN A 29 0.58 -17.43 16.55
CA GLN A 29 1.29 -16.16 16.76
C GLN A 29 1.79 -15.59 15.42
N ARG A 30 1.71 -14.27 15.31
CA ARG A 30 2.25 -13.53 14.17
C ARG A 30 3.77 -13.49 14.27
N HIS A 31 4.45 -13.92 13.24
CA HIS A 31 5.93 -13.88 13.18
C HIS A 31 6.39 -12.97 12.07
N SER A 32 7.37 -12.12 12.37
CA SER A 32 8.07 -11.33 11.38
C SER A 32 8.88 -12.22 10.44
N GLY A 33 8.96 -11.84 9.16
CA GLY A 33 9.70 -12.64 8.18
C GLY A 33 9.80 -11.99 6.82
N TRP A 34 10.67 -12.53 6.00
CA TRP A 34 10.87 -12.12 4.62
C TRP A 34 9.74 -12.61 3.73
N ILE A 35 9.36 -11.77 2.77
CA ILE A 35 8.38 -12.08 1.73
C ILE A 35 9.16 -12.29 0.45
N MET A 36 8.99 -13.49 -0.12
CA MET A 36 9.68 -13.85 -1.36
C MET A 36 9.08 -13.11 -2.55
N PRO A 37 9.91 -12.62 -3.46
CA PRO A 37 9.45 -11.97 -4.66
C PRO A 37 8.83 -12.98 -5.63
N SER A 38 7.92 -12.48 -6.46
CA SER A 38 7.44 -13.18 -7.65
C SER A 38 7.96 -12.49 -8.90
N TYR A 39 8.31 -13.29 -9.90
CA TYR A 39 8.72 -12.84 -11.22
C TYR A 39 7.57 -13.04 -12.22
N GLY A 40 7.46 -12.13 -13.16
CA GLY A 40 6.49 -12.24 -14.26
C GLY A 40 6.90 -11.41 -15.47
N ASP A 41 6.22 -11.68 -16.59
CA ASP A 41 6.32 -10.90 -17.82
C ASP A 41 4.91 -10.54 -18.32
N ASN A 42 4.72 -9.29 -18.71
CA ASN A 42 3.43 -8.77 -19.17
C ASN A 42 3.65 -7.65 -20.19
N LYS A 43 2.82 -7.59 -21.23
CA LYS A 43 2.90 -6.55 -22.29
C LYS A 43 3.00 -5.11 -21.72
N ASN A 44 2.26 -4.81 -20.69
CA ASN A 44 2.18 -3.46 -20.10
C ASN A 44 3.35 -3.14 -19.17
N ARG A 45 3.86 -4.14 -18.44
CA ARG A 45 4.90 -3.98 -17.43
C ARG A 45 6.29 -4.38 -17.90
N GLY A 46 6.35 -5.19 -18.97
CA GLY A 46 7.56 -5.90 -19.36
C GLY A 46 7.93 -6.97 -18.34
N GLN A 47 9.18 -7.27 -18.20
CA GLN A 47 9.69 -8.15 -17.16
C GLN A 47 9.66 -7.43 -15.82
N TYR A 48 9.11 -8.07 -14.80
CA TYR A 48 8.98 -7.47 -13.48
C TYR A 48 9.24 -8.46 -12.36
N ILE A 49 9.77 -7.92 -11.28
CA ILE A 49 9.89 -8.59 -9.98
C ILE A 49 9.01 -7.80 -9.01
N GLN A 50 8.16 -8.48 -8.27
CA GLN A 50 7.27 -7.84 -7.30
C GLN A 50 7.19 -8.63 -6.01
N GLY A 51 6.84 -7.92 -4.91
CA GLY A 51 6.56 -8.56 -3.63
C GLY A 51 7.80 -8.90 -2.81
N LEU A 52 9.01 -8.51 -3.24
CA LEU A 52 10.16 -8.58 -2.33
C LEU A 52 9.88 -7.70 -1.12
N GLY A 53 9.95 -8.24 0.08
CA GLY A 53 9.60 -7.45 1.23
C GLY A 53 9.88 -8.09 2.57
N PHE A 54 9.43 -7.40 3.59
CA PHE A 54 9.52 -7.83 4.97
C PHE A 54 8.19 -7.60 5.70
N TYR A 55 7.72 -8.61 6.37
CA TYR A 55 6.60 -8.53 7.29
C TYR A 55 7.14 -8.38 8.70
N TRP A 56 6.72 -7.31 9.38
CA TRP A 56 7.14 -7.00 10.72
C TRP A 56 5.94 -6.99 11.66
N ALA A 57 5.92 -7.90 12.60
CA ALA A 57 4.91 -8.05 13.62
C ALA A 57 5.58 -8.05 15.02
N PRO A 58 5.86 -6.86 15.58
CA PRO A 58 6.54 -6.75 16.88
C PRO A 58 5.66 -7.17 18.05
N ASN A 59 4.36 -7.12 17.89
CA ASN A 59 3.37 -7.53 18.89
C ASN A 59 2.03 -7.91 18.24
N ASP A 60 1.06 -8.33 19.05
CA ASP A 60 -0.26 -8.75 18.58
C ASP A 60 -1.19 -7.59 18.19
N TYR A 61 -0.81 -6.36 18.48
CA TYR A 61 -1.66 -5.19 18.29
C TYR A 61 -1.44 -4.48 16.97
N TRP A 62 -0.26 -4.59 16.40
CA TRP A 62 0.05 -3.99 15.11
C TRP A 62 1.08 -4.79 14.32
N ASP A 63 0.96 -4.69 13.02
CA ASP A 63 1.91 -5.26 12.07
C ASP A 63 2.10 -4.32 10.88
N SER A 64 3.21 -4.49 10.20
CA SER A 64 3.55 -3.73 9.01
C SER A 64 4.16 -4.63 7.96
N LYS A 65 3.67 -4.52 6.74
CA LYS A 65 4.17 -5.22 5.56
C LYS A 65 4.79 -4.22 4.61
N LEU A 66 6.09 -4.29 4.45
CA LEU A 66 6.87 -3.55 3.48
C LEU A 66 7.08 -4.41 2.24
N THR A 67 6.78 -3.90 1.05
CA THR A 67 7.05 -4.61 -0.21
C THR A 67 7.56 -3.67 -1.28
N MET A 68 8.48 -4.19 -2.08
CA MET A 68 9.08 -3.50 -3.22
C MET A 68 8.87 -4.31 -4.50
N GLY A 69 8.84 -3.63 -5.62
CA GLY A 69 8.81 -4.24 -6.92
C GLY A 69 9.52 -3.35 -7.94
N PHE A 70 10.00 -3.97 -8.99
CA PHE A 70 10.65 -3.31 -10.11
C PHE A 70 10.20 -3.95 -11.41
N GLY A 71 9.99 -3.15 -12.44
CA GLY A 71 9.69 -3.61 -13.80
C GLY A 71 10.36 -2.71 -14.82
N ASP A 72 10.82 -3.30 -15.93
CA ASP A 72 11.56 -2.61 -16.97
C ASP A 72 10.78 -1.45 -17.62
N LYS A 73 9.45 -1.60 -17.78
CA LYS A 73 8.56 -0.56 -18.30
C LYS A 73 7.80 0.22 -17.22
N GLN A 74 7.71 -0.35 -16.04
CA GLN A 74 6.89 0.17 -14.95
C GLN A 74 7.70 1.04 -13.98
N GLY A 75 9.04 0.87 -13.94
CA GLY A 75 9.87 1.45 -12.91
C GLY A 75 9.72 0.73 -11.57
N TYR A 76 9.91 1.44 -10.44
CA TYR A 76 9.80 0.82 -9.14
C TYR A 76 8.44 1.09 -8.45
N THR A 77 8.08 0.19 -7.58
CA THR A 77 6.93 0.31 -6.67
C THR A 77 7.37 0.04 -5.25
N PHE A 78 6.84 0.82 -4.33
CA PHE A 78 7.08 0.70 -2.91
C PHE A 78 5.74 0.75 -2.17
N LYS A 79 5.46 -0.26 -1.34
CA LYS A 79 4.22 -0.36 -0.58
C LYS A 79 4.52 -0.60 0.89
N VAL A 80 3.83 0.14 1.74
CA VAL A 80 3.79 -0.10 3.19
C VAL A 80 2.33 -0.29 3.58
N ASN A 81 2.01 -1.43 4.15
CA ASN A 81 0.69 -1.72 4.68
C ASN A 81 0.83 -1.99 6.17
N THR A 82 0.33 -1.09 6.98
CA THR A 82 0.33 -1.22 8.44
C THR A 82 -1.09 -1.45 8.92
N GLN A 83 -1.30 -2.42 9.77
CA GLN A 83 -2.55 -2.69 10.45
C GLN A 83 -2.34 -2.59 11.94
N TYR A 84 -3.31 -2.01 12.64
CA TYR A 84 -3.29 -1.94 14.09
C TYR A 84 -4.68 -2.19 14.66
N ASN A 85 -4.72 -2.93 15.75
CA ASN A 85 -5.98 -3.30 16.41
C ASN A 85 -5.77 -3.44 17.91
N LEU A 86 -6.37 -2.57 18.67
CA LEU A 86 -6.47 -2.71 20.11
C LEU A 86 -7.93 -2.96 20.49
N ARG A 87 -8.21 -4.20 20.85
CA ARG A 87 -9.57 -4.68 21.15
C ARG A 87 -10.32 -3.70 22.06
N TYR A 88 -11.56 -3.39 21.67
CA TYR A 88 -12.48 -2.46 22.37
C TYR A 88 -12.05 -0.98 22.42
N LYS A 89 -10.94 -0.60 21.82
CA LYS A 89 -10.46 0.78 21.83
C LYS A 89 -10.40 1.37 20.43
N PHE A 90 -9.52 0.84 19.60
CA PHE A 90 -9.36 1.31 18.22
C PHE A 90 -8.86 0.22 17.30
N ASN A 91 -9.17 0.36 16.04
CA ASN A 91 -8.58 -0.41 14.95
C ASN A 91 -8.39 0.49 13.73
N GLY A 92 -7.49 0.06 12.86
CA GLY A 92 -7.28 0.79 11.62
C GLY A 92 -6.20 0.19 10.75
N SER A 93 -6.01 0.83 9.60
CA SER A 93 -4.96 0.49 8.65
C SER A 93 -4.42 1.74 7.99
N LEU A 94 -3.12 1.75 7.75
CA LEU A 94 -2.42 2.76 6.96
C LEU A 94 -1.76 2.07 5.78
N ASN A 95 -2.14 2.46 4.57
CA ASN A 95 -1.59 1.95 3.34
C ASN A 95 -0.90 3.10 2.61
N PHE A 96 0.38 3.00 2.46
CA PHE A 96 1.21 3.90 1.68
C PHE A 96 1.67 3.19 0.43
N PHE A 97 1.46 3.81 -0.73
CA PHE A 97 1.89 3.28 -2.00
C PHE A 97 2.58 4.38 -2.81
N ASN A 98 3.85 4.19 -3.06
CA ASN A 98 4.65 5.06 -3.92
C ASN A 98 5.12 4.26 -5.13
N ARG A 99 5.05 4.89 -6.27
CA ARG A 99 5.45 4.29 -7.55
C ARG A 99 6.07 5.37 -8.41
N GLN A 100 7.13 4.98 -9.05
CA GLN A 100 7.79 5.78 -10.08
C GLN A 100 7.71 5.02 -11.38
N PHE A 101 7.29 5.68 -12.43
CA PHE A 101 7.23 5.09 -13.76
C PHE A 101 8.04 5.89 -14.75
N LEU A 102 8.64 5.16 -15.68
CA LEU A 102 9.43 5.74 -16.73
C LEU A 102 8.49 6.29 -17.81
N SER A 103 8.58 7.58 -18.09
CA SER A 103 7.80 8.22 -19.15
C SER A 103 8.51 7.98 -20.50
N GLY A 104 8.06 6.95 -21.20
CA GLY A 104 8.09 6.94 -22.69
C GLY A 104 9.38 6.71 -23.43
N THR A 105 10.56 6.47 -22.84
CA THR A 105 11.80 6.35 -23.63
C THR A 105 12.45 4.97 -23.54
N LYS A 106 12.96 4.48 -24.67
CA LYS A 106 13.44 3.10 -24.86
C LYS A 106 14.90 2.84 -24.41
N ASN A 107 15.57 3.80 -23.80
CA ASN A 107 17.00 3.67 -23.48
C ASN A 107 17.26 3.55 -21.98
N ILE A 108 18.11 2.61 -21.61
CA ILE A 108 18.58 2.35 -20.23
C ILE A 108 19.23 3.59 -19.60
N THR A 109 19.75 4.51 -20.42
CA THR A 109 20.33 5.78 -19.98
C THR A 109 19.30 6.76 -19.40
N ASP A 110 18.01 6.58 -19.68
CA ASP A 110 16.92 7.43 -19.19
C ASP A 110 16.37 7.01 -17.82
N ILE A 111 17.06 6.14 -17.11
CA ILE A 111 16.77 5.82 -15.70
C ILE A 111 16.73 7.12 -14.84
N PHE A 112 17.35 8.18 -15.32
CA PHE A 112 17.37 9.51 -14.70
C PHE A 112 16.52 10.57 -15.43
N GLY A 113 15.78 10.20 -16.48
CA GLY A 113 14.89 11.09 -17.22
C GLY A 113 13.63 11.52 -16.43
N ASP A 114 12.72 12.24 -17.07
CA ASP A 114 11.48 12.75 -16.46
C ASP A 114 10.66 11.63 -15.82
N LYS A 115 10.70 11.58 -14.52
CA LYS A 115 10.13 10.54 -13.69
C LYS A 115 8.80 11.02 -13.15
N LYS A 116 7.70 10.46 -13.64
CA LYS A 116 6.40 10.67 -13.01
C LYS A 116 6.29 9.79 -11.76
N THR A 117 6.09 10.42 -10.63
CA THR A 117 5.89 9.73 -9.35
C THR A 117 4.41 9.81 -8.96
N SER A 118 3.82 8.69 -8.59
CA SER A 118 2.48 8.64 -8.05
C SER A 118 2.51 8.10 -6.63
N THR A 119 1.98 8.87 -5.70
CA THR A 119 1.89 8.50 -4.29
C THR A 119 0.42 8.41 -3.89
N THR A 120 0.04 7.31 -3.27
CA THR A 120 -1.29 7.11 -2.72
C THR A 120 -1.18 6.75 -1.24
N VAL A 121 -1.94 7.46 -0.41
CA VAL A 121 -2.04 7.21 1.04
C VAL A 121 -3.49 6.93 1.35
N ARG A 122 -3.77 5.80 2.00
CA ARG A 122 -5.10 5.46 2.52
C ARG A 122 -4.98 5.17 4.00
N TRP A 123 -5.75 5.89 4.80
CA TRP A 123 -5.81 5.69 6.23
C TRP A 123 -7.26 5.46 6.66
N ASN A 124 -7.48 4.30 7.25
CA ASN A 124 -8.76 3.94 7.85
C ASN A 124 -8.56 3.83 9.36
N HIS A 125 -9.37 4.52 10.13
CA HIS A 125 -9.30 4.51 11.58
C HIS A 125 -10.71 4.49 12.18
N LYS A 126 -10.91 3.58 13.12
CA LYS A 126 -12.13 3.52 13.92
C LYS A 126 -11.75 3.45 15.39
N GLN A 127 -12.26 4.37 16.17
CA GLN A 127 -12.01 4.46 17.60
C GLN A 127 -13.31 4.62 18.37
N ILE A 128 -13.43 3.83 19.43
CA ILE A 128 -14.48 3.98 20.45
C ILE A 128 -13.82 4.50 21.70
N MET A 129 -14.22 5.68 22.12
CA MET A 129 -13.69 6.36 23.28
C MET A 129 -14.65 6.23 24.46
N ARG A 130 -14.15 6.54 25.66
CA ARG A 130 -15.01 6.63 26.86
C ARG A 130 -16.10 7.70 26.66
N ASN A 131 -17.16 7.63 27.47
CA ASN A 131 -18.29 8.57 27.47
C ASN A 131 -19.04 8.62 26.14
N ASN A 132 -19.30 7.45 25.54
CA ASN A 132 -20.12 7.31 24.32
C ASN A 132 -19.67 8.19 23.16
N GLN A 133 -18.36 8.22 22.93
CA GLN A 133 -17.76 8.93 21.81
C GLN A 133 -17.23 7.92 20.79
N SER A 134 -17.36 8.23 19.52
CA SER A 134 -16.76 7.44 18.46
C SER A 134 -16.16 8.35 17.38
N LEU A 135 -15.02 7.92 16.84
CA LEU A 135 -14.34 8.55 15.72
C LEU A 135 -14.18 7.50 14.61
N ASN A 136 -14.63 7.84 13.41
CA ASN A 136 -14.36 7.08 12.21
C ASN A 136 -13.70 8.01 11.20
N ALA A 137 -12.57 7.59 10.66
CA ALA A 137 -11.85 8.31 9.62
C ALA A 137 -11.49 7.37 8.49
N ASN A 138 -11.86 7.75 7.26
CA ASN A 138 -11.41 7.13 6.03
C ASN A 138 -10.80 8.24 5.18
N ILE A 139 -9.48 8.26 5.07
CA ILE A 139 -8.77 9.29 4.33
C ILE A 139 -8.06 8.63 3.16
N THR A 140 -8.31 9.13 1.97
CA THR A 140 -7.62 8.74 0.76
C THR A 140 -7.01 9.98 0.12
N TYR A 141 -5.71 9.93 -0.09
CA TYR A 141 -4.96 10.95 -0.82
C TYR A 141 -4.20 10.29 -1.95
N SER A 142 -4.27 10.86 -3.13
CA SER A 142 -3.49 10.40 -4.30
C SER A 142 -2.97 11.58 -5.09
N THR A 143 -1.74 11.48 -5.57
CA THR A 143 -1.13 12.53 -6.40
C THR A 143 -1.48 12.39 -7.87
N SER A 144 -1.79 11.19 -8.37
CA SER A 144 -2.13 10.94 -9.77
C SER A 144 -3.01 9.71 -9.93
N GLY A 145 -3.94 9.77 -10.88
CA GLY A 145 -4.81 8.67 -11.32
C GLY A 145 -4.25 7.86 -12.49
N ASP A 146 -3.35 8.42 -13.28
CA ASP A 146 -2.87 7.86 -14.54
C ASP A 146 -2.18 6.50 -14.41
N TYR A 147 -1.44 6.30 -13.32
CA TYR A 147 -0.77 5.02 -13.12
C TYR A 147 -1.75 3.86 -13.06
N ASN A 148 -2.81 3.99 -12.30
CA ASN A 148 -3.80 2.93 -12.15
C ASN A 148 -4.46 2.60 -13.49
N LYS A 149 -4.75 3.62 -14.29
CA LYS A 149 -5.31 3.46 -15.62
C LYS A 149 -4.38 2.67 -16.56
N LYS A 150 -3.08 2.95 -16.52
CA LYS A 150 -2.09 2.35 -17.42
C LYS A 150 -1.57 0.99 -16.97
N TYR A 151 -1.35 0.81 -15.67
CA TYR A 151 -0.63 -0.33 -15.10
C TYR A 151 -1.44 -1.15 -14.09
N GLY A 152 -2.70 -0.78 -13.81
CA GLY A 152 -3.59 -1.54 -12.93
C GLY A 152 -3.76 -2.97 -13.42
N LEU A 153 -3.65 -3.94 -12.52
CA LEU A 153 -3.82 -5.37 -12.83
C LEU A 153 -5.28 -5.75 -13.02
N THR A 154 -6.14 -5.14 -12.22
CA THR A 154 -7.57 -5.39 -12.23
C THR A 154 -8.31 -4.21 -12.86
N GLU A 155 -9.49 -4.47 -13.39
CA GLU A 155 -10.35 -3.42 -13.94
C GLU A 155 -10.77 -2.40 -12.87
N SER A 156 -11.04 -2.87 -11.67
CA SER A 156 -11.34 -2.01 -10.52
C SER A 156 -10.20 -1.05 -10.17
N GLU A 157 -8.95 -1.49 -10.22
CA GLU A 157 -7.79 -0.61 -10.01
C GLU A 157 -7.67 0.46 -11.10
N ARG A 158 -8.02 0.13 -12.35
CA ARG A 158 -7.99 1.08 -13.47
C ARG A 158 -9.11 2.12 -13.42
N MET A 159 -10.22 1.76 -12.79
CA MET A 159 -11.39 2.64 -12.64
C MET A 159 -11.32 3.51 -11.37
N ASP A 160 -10.36 3.28 -10.46
CA ASP A 160 -10.21 4.04 -9.21
C ASP A 160 -9.57 5.42 -9.48
N GLN A 161 -10.40 6.36 -9.88
CA GLN A 161 -10.02 7.71 -10.30
C GLN A 161 -10.46 8.80 -9.32
N LYS A 162 -11.04 8.42 -8.18
CA LYS A 162 -11.51 9.33 -7.16
C LYS A 162 -10.86 9.05 -5.81
N ALA A 163 -10.40 10.09 -5.15
CA ALA A 163 -9.95 10.00 -3.77
C ALA A 163 -11.02 10.58 -2.85
N ILE A 164 -11.71 9.69 -2.15
CA ILE A 164 -12.81 10.05 -1.24
C ILE A 164 -12.30 9.97 0.19
N SER A 165 -12.50 11.04 0.94
CA SER A 165 -12.17 11.13 2.36
C SER A 165 -13.42 11.46 3.17
N ASN A 166 -13.58 10.75 4.27
CA ASN A 166 -14.70 10.93 5.18
C ASN A 166 -14.18 10.80 6.63
N ILE A 167 -14.49 11.80 7.46
CA ILE A 167 -14.21 11.79 8.88
C ILE A 167 -15.52 12.05 9.60
N SER A 168 -15.90 11.19 10.54
CA SER A 168 -17.08 11.38 11.37
C SER A 168 -16.74 11.22 12.85
N TYR A 169 -17.17 12.17 13.65
CA TYR A 169 -17.08 12.13 15.10
C TYR A 169 -18.49 12.22 15.68
N SER A 170 -18.80 11.38 16.63
CA SER A 170 -20.04 11.43 17.36
C SER A 170 -19.82 11.33 18.86
N LYS A 171 -20.62 12.08 19.61
CA LYS A 171 -20.69 12.05 21.08
C LYS A 171 -22.15 12.04 21.51
N ARG A 172 -22.49 11.15 22.44
CA ARG A 172 -23.80 11.07 23.06
C ARG A 172 -23.68 11.21 24.57
N TRP A 173 -24.53 12.05 25.16
CA TRP A 173 -24.65 12.19 26.60
C TRP A 173 -25.91 11.45 27.05
N PRO A 174 -25.79 10.27 27.70
CA PRO A 174 -26.93 9.44 28.07
C PRO A 174 -27.89 10.13 29.04
N GLU A 175 -27.35 10.89 29.97
CA GLU A 175 -28.14 11.56 31.02
C GLU A 175 -29.02 12.68 30.50
N SER A 176 -28.50 13.49 29.58
CA SER A 176 -29.23 14.62 29.00
C SER A 176 -29.93 14.31 27.68
N LYS A 177 -29.82 13.07 27.18
CA LYS A 177 -30.31 12.61 25.86
C LYS A 177 -29.79 13.42 24.66
N ASN A 178 -28.80 14.28 24.88
CA ASN A 178 -28.17 15.07 23.84
C ASN A 178 -27.16 14.29 23.03
N SER A 179 -26.98 14.63 21.77
CA SER A 179 -25.93 14.08 20.92
C SER A 179 -25.38 15.17 19.98
N ILE A 180 -24.10 15.09 19.71
CA ILE A 180 -23.44 15.87 18.66
C ILE A 180 -22.82 14.91 17.68
N SER A 181 -23.00 15.18 16.39
CA SER A 181 -22.28 14.51 15.30
C SER A 181 -21.67 15.54 14.38
N LEU A 182 -20.39 15.35 14.08
CA LEU A 182 -19.64 16.16 13.13
C LEU A 182 -19.16 15.25 12.02
N SER A 183 -19.36 15.64 10.77
CA SER A 183 -18.87 14.90 9.60
C SER A 183 -18.18 15.85 8.63
N TYR A 184 -17.06 15.39 8.11
CA TYR A 184 -16.32 16.05 7.04
C TYR A 184 -16.22 15.08 5.86
N TYR A 185 -16.54 15.57 4.68
CA TYR A 185 -16.46 14.81 3.44
C TYR A 185 -15.65 15.58 2.41
N ALA A 186 -14.70 14.93 1.78
CA ALA A 186 -13.93 15.47 0.66
C ALA A 186 -13.89 14.45 -0.48
N ASN A 187 -14.08 14.95 -1.69
CA ASN A 187 -13.98 14.15 -2.92
C ASN A 187 -13.01 14.87 -3.86
N GLN A 188 -11.93 14.19 -4.20
CA GLN A 188 -10.92 14.66 -5.14
C GLN A 188 -11.05 13.84 -6.43
N ASP A 189 -11.31 14.52 -7.55
CA ASP A 189 -11.27 13.91 -8.87
C ASP A 189 -9.83 13.99 -9.43
N LEU A 190 -9.23 12.84 -9.64
CA LEU A 190 -7.83 12.73 -10.05
C LEU A 190 -7.62 12.99 -11.54
N LEU A 191 -8.67 12.85 -12.37
CA LEU A 191 -8.59 13.10 -13.83
C LEU A 191 -8.45 14.60 -14.15
N ILE A 192 -9.12 15.45 -13.39
CA ILE A 192 -9.09 16.90 -13.60
C ILE A 192 -7.72 17.44 -13.24
N ARG A 193 -7.13 16.94 -12.18
CA ARG A 193 -5.82 17.34 -11.70
C ARG A 193 -4.71 16.99 -12.69
N ASP A 194 -4.72 15.77 -13.22
CA ASP A 194 -3.71 15.32 -14.17
C ASP A 194 -3.72 16.17 -15.46
N LYS A 195 -4.89 16.64 -15.89
CA LYS A 195 -5.02 17.55 -17.04
C LYS A 195 -4.47 18.96 -16.78
N ILE A 196 -4.54 19.44 -15.53
CA ILE A 196 -3.99 20.75 -15.16
C ILE A 196 -2.47 20.68 -15.15
N ASP A 197 -1.90 19.59 -14.62
CA ASP A 197 -0.45 19.39 -14.52
C ASP A 197 0.20 19.16 -15.91
N GLU A 198 -0.55 18.64 -16.92
CA GLU A 198 -0.06 18.51 -18.30
C GLU A 198 -0.04 19.83 -19.08
N ASN A 199 -0.81 20.82 -18.67
CA ASN A 199 -0.91 22.13 -19.32
C ASN A 199 -0.09 23.23 -18.64
N SER A 200 0.71 22.91 -17.62
CA SER A 200 1.58 23.80 -16.88
C SER A 200 3.03 23.56 -17.19
#